data_c0c6a5f8b7f2d57257de33a9c71bce8e
#
_entry.id   c0c6a5f8b7f2d57257de33a9c71bce8e
#
_cell.length_a   1.000
_cell.length_b   1.000
_cell.length_c   1.000
_cell.angle_alpha   90.00
_cell.angle_beta   90.00
_cell.angle_gamma   90.00
#
_symmetry.space_group_name_H-M   'P 1'
#
loop_
_entity.id
_entity.type
_entity.pdbx_description
1 polymer ?
#
loop_
_entity_poly.entity_id
_entity_poly.type
_entity_poly.pdbx_seq_one_letter_code
_entity_poly.pdbx_strand_id
1 'polypeptide(L)'
;MSNKPFIQKYAISGLFGYKDFELSFDDKVKILIGENGYGKTTILNSLAFLLKGDYINLLRIKFSEISISFDDSHSYHFTYNDLKSYVHFIEQQKKSENSLMSYISNNLNLSTVDQLINLAKTSEEDFYKELKSNVVLKDLPSRYVFQFLQELSDQKTKFKVFSDLSTYINSTGYKILYYPTYRRVEVDFKSLQSNNSLHGVVQSNRIRQEENILLSDNSIMKFGMNDVENRKNKICEEISKSSILGFAAVSGGMISKLLERESDVSDSITHNFDINEIQIVLGRVGDNMSQEDKNTILSQIKEDPSLSKQNSYLRYFLDQLLSVYKKQERFDSAIKQFVTTCNSYLYEKEFSYDESTVSLQLRRSGTSNDSGELMMSQLSSGEKQIVSIFSQLYLEPDKKYVILFDEPELSLSIYWQEKLLPDMFNSGRCVFMLAVTHSPFVFNNEYKTSAVGLKEFIKNGE
;
A
#
# COMPACT_ATOMS: atom_id res chain seq x y z
N MET A 1 10.26 -12.41 13.64
CA MET A 1 9.03 -11.62 13.61
C MET A 1 8.17 -12.08 14.78
N SER A 2 7.59 -11.15 15.54
CA SER A 2 6.68 -11.45 16.64
C SER A 2 5.56 -12.37 16.13
N ASN A 3 5.23 -13.42 16.90
CA ASN A 3 4.13 -14.32 16.55
C ASN A 3 2.76 -13.70 16.88
N LYS A 4 2.76 -12.52 17.51
CA LYS A 4 1.55 -11.80 17.94
C LYS A 4 0.91 -11.05 16.77
N PRO A 5 -0.44 -10.93 16.75
CA PRO A 5 -1.15 -10.12 15.78
C PRO A 5 -0.87 -8.63 15.98
N PHE A 6 -0.83 -7.85 14.89
CA PHE A 6 -0.59 -6.41 14.94
C PHE A 6 -1.62 -5.67 15.80
N ILE A 7 -2.89 -6.01 15.69
CA ILE A 7 -3.96 -5.53 16.55
C ILE A 7 -4.26 -6.64 17.56
N GLN A 8 -4.18 -6.35 18.86
CA GLN A 8 -4.50 -7.32 19.91
C GLN A 8 -5.94 -7.22 20.36
N LYS A 9 -6.46 -6.00 20.44
CA LYS A 9 -7.82 -5.76 20.93
C LYS A 9 -8.44 -4.57 20.24
N TYR A 10 -9.71 -4.69 19.91
CA TYR A 10 -10.54 -3.61 19.44
C TYR A 10 -11.90 -3.67 20.14
N ALA A 11 -12.29 -2.60 20.81
CA ALA A 11 -13.59 -2.52 21.43
C ALA A 11 -14.33 -1.26 21.00
N ILE A 12 -15.63 -1.40 20.79
CA ILE A 12 -16.55 -0.32 20.47
C ILE A 12 -17.80 -0.48 21.34
N SER A 13 -18.08 0.51 22.17
CA SER A 13 -19.22 0.51 23.09
C SER A 13 -20.30 1.44 22.59
N GLY A 14 -21.56 1.12 22.93
CA GLY A 14 -22.73 1.90 22.53
C GLY A 14 -22.97 1.91 21.01
N LEU A 15 -22.53 0.91 20.28
CA LEU A 15 -22.81 0.82 18.85
C LEU A 15 -24.32 0.71 18.63
N PHE A 16 -24.88 1.53 17.75
CA PHE A 16 -26.32 1.71 17.53
C PHE A 16 -27.08 2.19 18.79
N GLY A 17 -26.38 2.62 19.83
CA GLY A 17 -26.93 3.09 21.10
C GLY A 17 -27.15 2.01 22.18
N TYR A 18 -26.88 0.72 21.90
CA TYR A 18 -27.16 -0.35 22.84
C TYR A 18 -26.21 -1.57 22.79
N LYS A 19 -25.28 -1.67 21.82
CA LYS A 19 -24.40 -2.84 21.67
C LYS A 19 -22.96 -2.50 22.03
N ASP A 20 -22.35 -3.35 22.83
CA ASP A 20 -20.94 -3.29 23.17
C ASP A 20 -20.22 -4.50 22.58
N PHE A 21 -19.18 -4.25 21.80
CA PHE A 21 -18.35 -5.29 21.20
C PHE A 21 -16.90 -5.17 21.69
N GLU A 22 -16.33 -6.32 22.03
CA GLU A 22 -14.93 -6.42 22.39
C GLU A 22 -14.27 -7.56 21.64
N LEU A 23 -13.53 -7.25 20.59
CA LEU A 23 -12.81 -8.19 19.75
C LEU A 23 -11.38 -8.37 20.31
N SER A 24 -11.02 -9.58 20.65
CA SER A 24 -9.65 -10.00 20.95
C SER A 24 -9.09 -10.81 19.79
N PHE A 25 -7.83 -10.57 19.48
CA PHE A 25 -7.13 -11.21 18.36
C PHE A 25 -5.94 -12.00 18.93
N ASP A 26 -6.01 -13.32 18.86
CA ASP A 26 -4.95 -14.23 19.28
C ASP A 26 -4.03 -14.57 18.09
N ASP A 27 -4.59 -14.55 16.87
CA ASP A 27 -3.94 -14.88 15.63
C ASP A 27 -3.90 -13.70 14.65
N LYS A 28 -3.00 -13.77 13.67
CA LYS A 28 -2.88 -12.76 12.60
C LYS A 28 -4.04 -12.75 11.63
N VAL A 29 -4.82 -13.81 11.57
CA VAL A 29 -6.04 -13.94 10.75
C VAL A 29 -7.22 -14.16 11.67
N LYS A 30 -8.26 -13.34 11.53
CA LYS A 30 -9.54 -13.51 12.23
C LYS A 30 -10.68 -13.39 11.21
N ILE A 31 -11.66 -14.26 11.33
CA ILE A 31 -12.84 -14.26 10.47
C ILE A 31 -14.07 -14.13 11.36
N LEU A 32 -14.85 -13.08 11.14
CA LEU A 32 -16.09 -12.85 11.87
C LEU A 32 -17.28 -13.39 11.07
N ILE A 33 -18.01 -14.26 11.70
CA ILE A 33 -19.22 -14.85 11.14
C ILE A 33 -20.43 -14.28 11.88
N GLY A 34 -21.54 -14.11 11.20
CA GLY A 34 -22.79 -13.72 11.84
C GLY A 34 -23.90 -13.42 10.83
N GLU A 35 -25.13 -13.41 11.31
CA GLU A 35 -26.31 -13.10 10.50
C GLU A 35 -26.33 -11.62 10.04
N ASN A 36 -27.18 -11.32 9.06
CA ASN A 36 -27.37 -9.94 8.61
C ASN A 36 -27.94 -9.06 9.75
N GLY A 37 -27.52 -7.81 9.80
CA GLY A 37 -27.98 -6.85 10.80
C GLY A 37 -27.25 -6.89 12.14
N TYR A 38 -26.31 -7.80 12.37
CA TYR A 38 -25.53 -7.83 13.61
C TYR A 38 -24.48 -6.73 13.75
N GLY A 39 -24.21 -5.99 12.67
CA GLY A 39 -23.25 -4.89 12.69
C GLY A 39 -21.84 -5.24 12.22
N LYS A 40 -21.62 -6.41 11.59
CA LYS A 40 -20.32 -6.87 11.09
C LYS A 40 -19.61 -5.81 10.22
N THR A 41 -20.27 -5.39 9.15
CA THR A 41 -19.77 -4.35 8.24
C THR A 41 -19.52 -3.03 8.96
N THR A 42 -20.36 -2.68 9.95
CA THR A 42 -20.20 -1.43 10.72
C THR A 42 -18.97 -1.48 11.62
N ILE A 43 -18.71 -2.61 12.27
CA ILE A 43 -17.50 -2.82 13.09
C ILE A 43 -16.25 -2.77 12.19
N LEU A 44 -16.28 -3.46 11.05
CA LEU A 44 -15.17 -3.46 10.10
C LEU A 44 -14.90 -2.05 9.55
N ASN A 45 -15.97 -1.31 9.20
CA ASN A 45 -15.89 0.08 8.76
C ASN A 45 -15.29 0.97 9.84
N SER A 46 -15.76 0.85 11.09
CA SER A 46 -15.25 1.67 12.19
C SER A 46 -13.75 1.45 12.42
N LEU A 47 -13.29 0.20 12.35
CA LEU A 47 -11.87 -0.12 12.43
C LEU A 47 -11.09 0.39 11.22
N ALA A 48 -11.65 0.24 10.00
CA ALA A 48 -11.01 0.71 8.77
C ALA A 48 -10.84 2.23 8.77
N PHE A 49 -11.88 2.98 9.14
CA PHE A 49 -11.83 4.44 9.21
C PHE A 49 -10.86 4.91 10.29
N LEU A 50 -10.84 4.25 11.45
CA LEU A 50 -9.91 4.55 12.53
C LEU A 50 -8.45 4.38 12.08
N LEU A 51 -8.11 3.22 11.51
CA LEU A 51 -6.75 2.90 11.07
C LEU A 51 -6.29 3.77 9.89
N LYS A 52 -7.21 4.23 9.04
CA LYS A 52 -6.91 5.16 7.94
C LYS A 52 -6.86 6.64 8.37
N GLY A 53 -7.27 6.96 9.60
CA GLY A 53 -7.42 8.34 10.04
C GLY A 53 -8.60 9.07 9.37
N ASP A 54 -9.58 8.32 8.85
CA ASP A 54 -10.79 8.88 8.23
C ASP A 54 -11.85 9.16 9.31
N TYR A 55 -11.54 10.15 10.13
CA TYR A 55 -12.37 10.53 11.29
C TYR A 55 -13.73 11.11 10.90
N ILE A 56 -13.87 11.67 9.70
CA ILE A 56 -15.14 12.20 9.20
C ILE A 56 -16.14 11.07 8.96
N ASN A 57 -15.71 10.00 8.31
CA ASN A 57 -16.57 8.84 8.08
C ASN A 57 -16.77 8.04 9.37
N LEU A 58 -15.79 7.99 10.26
CA LEU A 58 -15.93 7.37 11.58
C LEU A 58 -17.01 8.09 12.41
N LEU A 59 -17.11 9.43 12.35
CA LEU A 59 -18.12 10.22 13.06
C LEU A 59 -19.58 9.91 12.63
N ARG A 60 -19.76 9.37 11.41
CA ARG A 60 -21.09 8.94 10.91
C ARG A 60 -21.61 7.69 11.62
N ILE A 61 -20.73 6.92 12.25
CA ILE A 61 -21.08 5.74 13.04
C ILE A 61 -21.40 6.20 14.45
N LYS A 62 -22.58 5.82 14.97
CA LYS A 62 -22.98 6.14 16.34
C LYS A 62 -22.39 5.12 17.32
N PHE A 63 -21.58 5.59 18.26
CA PHE A 63 -20.97 4.80 19.34
C PHE A 63 -20.80 5.69 20.58
N SER A 64 -20.47 5.12 21.72
CA SER A 64 -20.11 5.87 22.94
C SER A 64 -18.61 6.07 23.03
N GLU A 65 -17.85 4.98 22.92
CA GLU A 65 -16.40 4.99 23.02
C GLU A 65 -15.76 3.92 22.13
N ILE A 66 -14.51 4.14 21.74
CA ILE A 66 -13.66 3.19 21.01
C ILE A 66 -12.34 3.04 21.74
N SER A 67 -11.86 1.80 21.86
CA SER A 67 -10.51 1.48 22.28
C SER A 67 -9.84 0.51 21.33
N ILE A 68 -8.55 0.71 21.10
CA ILE A 68 -7.70 -0.17 20.27
C ILE A 68 -6.36 -0.37 20.97
N SER A 69 -5.85 -1.61 20.96
CA SER A 69 -4.51 -1.94 21.47
C SER A 69 -3.73 -2.76 20.44
N PHE A 70 -2.43 -2.52 20.39
CA PHE A 70 -1.48 -3.09 19.43
C PHE A 70 -0.48 -4.04 20.14
N ASP A 71 0.30 -4.78 19.35
CA ASP A 71 1.21 -5.83 19.84
C ASP A 71 2.38 -5.33 20.69
N ASP A 72 2.73 -4.05 20.60
CA ASP A 72 3.80 -3.39 21.35
C ASP A 72 3.30 -2.62 22.60
N SER A 73 2.09 -2.94 23.06
CA SER A 73 1.43 -2.33 24.23
C SER A 73 0.94 -0.90 24.05
N HIS A 74 1.02 -0.33 22.85
CA HIS A 74 0.35 0.93 22.57
C HIS A 74 -1.17 0.72 22.60
N SER A 75 -1.86 1.59 23.31
CA SER A 75 -3.32 1.57 23.41
C SER A 75 -3.88 2.99 23.33
N TYR A 76 -4.99 3.12 22.63
CA TYR A 76 -5.67 4.38 22.40
C TYR A 76 -7.15 4.23 22.75
N HIS A 77 -7.69 5.24 23.40
CA HIS A 77 -9.09 5.29 23.82
C HIS A 77 -9.63 6.70 23.62
N PHE A 78 -10.83 6.82 23.12
CA PHE A 78 -11.53 8.10 22.95
C PHE A 78 -13.04 7.89 22.90
N THR A 79 -13.77 8.95 23.25
CA THR A 79 -15.23 8.98 23.20
C THR A 79 -15.72 9.58 21.87
N TYR A 80 -17.01 9.37 21.58
CA TYR A 80 -17.67 10.01 20.45
C TYR A 80 -17.58 11.55 20.49
N ASN A 81 -17.68 12.14 21.71
CA ASN A 81 -17.58 13.58 21.88
C ASN A 81 -16.16 14.10 21.60
N ASP A 82 -15.12 13.34 21.95
CA ASP A 82 -13.74 13.70 21.61
C ASP A 82 -13.55 13.71 20.11
N LEU A 83 -14.04 12.67 19.42
CA LEU A 83 -13.99 12.58 17.97
C LEU A 83 -14.75 13.72 17.30
N LYS A 84 -15.95 14.03 17.77
CA LYS A 84 -16.77 15.14 17.24
C LYS A 84 -16.05 16.49 17.38
N SER A 85 -15.46 16.72 18.55
CA SER A 85 -14.69 17.94 18.81
C SER A 85 -13.45 18.04 17.91
N TYR A 86 -12.76 16.91 17.68
CA TYR A 86 -11.59 16.84 16.80
C TYR A 86 -11.94 17.08 15.31
N VAL A 87 -12.99 16.45 14.83
CA VAL A 87 -13.45 16.65 13.44
C VAL A 87 -13.88 18.10 13.21
N HIS A 88 -14.62 18.71 14.16
CA HIS A 88 -15.01 20.11 14.09
C HIS A 88 -13.78 21.03 14.04
N PHE A 89 -12.75 20.75 14.82
CA PHE A 89 -11.49 21.48 14.81
C PHE A 89 -10.79 21.38 13.44
N ILE A 90 -10.68 20.19 12.84
CA ILE A 90 -10.09 20.01 11.51
C ILE A 90 -10.88 20.78 10.44
N GLU A 91 -12.22 20.74 10.50
CA GLU A 91 -13.07 21.46 9.56
C GLU A 91 -12.92 22.98 9.69
N GLN A 92 -12.80 23.50 10.91
CA GLN A 92 -12.54 24.91 11.14
C GLN A 92 -11.17 25.31 10.58
N GLN A 93 -10.13 24.51 10.78
CA GLN A 93 -8.80 24.76 10.21
C GLN A 93 -8.84 24.81 8.68
N LYS A 94 -9.54 23.89 8.02
CA LYS A 94 -9.70 23.86 6.55
C LYS A 94 -10.47 25.09 6.01
N LYS A 95 -11.50 25.57 6.74
CA LYS A 95 -12.25 26.77 6.35
C LYS A 95 -11.46 28.07 6.51
N SER A 96 -10.46 28.07 7.35
CA SER A 96 -9.58 29.22 7.62
C SER A 96 -8.34 29.27 6.68
N GLU A 97 -8.47 28.76 5.44
CA GLU A 97 -7.37 28.80 4.43
C GLU A 97 -6.81 30.21 4.12
N ASN A 98 -7.51 31.27 4.52
CA ASN A 98 -7.00 32.65 4.56
C ASN A 98 -6.47 33.07 5.94
N SER A 99 -6.19 32.13 6.84
CA SER A 99 -5.86 32.40 8.24
C SER A 99 -4.35 32.37 8.50
N LEU A 100 -3.99 32.91 9.65
CA LEU A 100 -2.65 32.94 10.20
C LEU A 100 -1.95 31.56 10.13
N MET A 101 -2.70 30.47 10.24
CA MET A 101 -2.15 29.09 10.17
C MET A 101 -1.61 28.74 8.79
N SER A 102 -2.35 29.08 7.71
CA SER A 102 -1.88 28.89 6.34
C SER A 102 -0.64 29.73 6.06
N TYR A 103 -0.63 30.97 6.57
CA TYR A 103 0.54 31.84 6.46
C TYR A 103 1.75 31.27 7.20
N ILE A 104 1.57 30.78 8.43
CA ILE A 104 2.62 30.18 9.26
C ILE A 104 3.17 28.89 8.61
N SER A 105 2.29 27.97 8.21
CA SER A 105 2.71 26.68 7.64
C SER A 105 3.36 26.79 6.25
N ASN A 106 3.04 27.82 5.48
CA ASN A 106 3.65 28.06 4.17
C ASN A 106 5.02 28.77 4.27
N ASN A 107 5.29 29.49 5.35
CA ASN A 107 6.48 30.32 5.48
C ASN A 107 7.44 29.88 6.58
N LEU A 108 7.05 28.95 7.46
CA LEU A 108 7.89 28.41 8.52
C LEU A 108 7.99 26.87 8.39
N ASN A 109 9.13 26.33 8.78
CA ASN A 109 9.29 24.89 8.91
C ASN A 109 8.61 24.37 10.19
N LEU A 110 8.25 23.09 10.19
CA LEU A 110 7.54 22.44 11.31
C LEU A 110 8.29 22.57 12.64
N SER A 111 9.63 22.47 12.63
CA SER A 111 10.45 22.57 13.85
C SER A 111 10.37 23.96 14.51
N THR A 112 10.32 25.01 13.70
CA THR A 112 10.17 26.39 14.21
C THR A 112 8.77 26.63 14.78
N VAL A 113 7.74 26.08 14.12
CA VAL A 113 6.35 26.14 14.62
C VAL A 113 6.22 25.42 15.97
N ASP A 114 6.76 24.22 16.10
CA ASP A 114 6.72 23.46 17.35
C ASP A 114 7.55 24.15 18.46
N GLN A 115 8.66 24.78 18.14
CA GLN A 115 9.44 25.59 19.08
C GLN A 115 8.63 26.79 19.60
N LEU A 116 7.98 27.53 18.71
CA LEU A 116 7.12 28.65 19.08
C LEU A 116 5.90 28.22 19.93
N ILE A 117 5.30 27.10 19.59
CA ILE A 117 4.20 26.48 20.38
C ILE A 117 4.69 26.13 21.81
N ASN A 118 5.89 25.54 21.92
CA ASN A 118 6.46 25.23 23.25
C ASN A 118 6.78 26.49 24.04
N LEU A 119 7.35 27.51 23.43
CA LEU A 119 7.62 28.79 24.08
C LEU A 119 6.33 29.49 24.52
N ALA A 120 5.28 29.46 23.71
CA ALA A 120 3.96 30.01 24.09
C ALA A 120 3.36 29.33 25.32
N LYS A 121 3.77 28.08 25.63
CA LYS A 121 3.35 27.37 26.85
C LYS A 121 4.21 27.67 28.07
N THR A 122 5.52 27.82 27.86
CA THR A 122 6.50 27.78 28.96
C THR A 122 6.94 29.18 29.40
N SER A 123 7.08 30.12 28.48
CA SER A 123 7.59 31.48 28.77
C SER A 123 7.09 32.50 27.75
N GLU A 124 6.20 33.37 28.20
CA GLU A 124 5.67 34.46 27.35
C GLU A 124 6.76 35.45 26.91
N GLU A 125 7.75 35.73 27.77
CA GLU A 125 8.86 36.64 27.44
C GLU A 125 9.76 36.04 26.35
N ASP A 126 10.14 34.78 26.46
CA ASP A 126 10.98 34.13 25.48
C ASP A 126 10.25 33.96 24.13
N PHE A 127 8.93 33.71 24.20
CA PHE A 127 8.09 33.69 23.02
C PHE A 127 8.13 34.99 22.23
N TYR A 128 7.91 36.14 22.91
CA TYR A 128 7.93 37.44 22.24
C TYR A 128 9.31 37.82 21.72
N LYS A 129 10.38 37.40 22.39
CA LYS A 129 11.75 37.58 21.95
C LYS A 129 12.03 36.79 20.66
N GLU A 130 11.65 35.54 20.63
CA GLU A 130 11.79 34.65 19.45
C GLU A 130 10.92 35.14 18.28
N LEU A 131 9.68 35.54 18.55
CA LEU A 131 8.78 36.06 17.54
C LEU A 131 9.34 37.32 16.84
N LYS A 132 9.93 38.26 17.60
CA LYS A 132 10.54 39.46 17.05
C LYS A 132 11.82 39.19 16.28
N SER A 133 12.55 38.14 16.60
CA SER A 133 13.73 37.71 15.86
C SER A 133 13.38 37.01 14.53
N ASN A 134 12.15 36.49 14.41
CA ASN A 134 11.71 35.76 13.23
C ASN A 134 11.29 36.71 12.12
N VAL A 135 12.00 36.64 10.98
CA VAL A 135 11.81 37.53 9.82
C VAL A 135 10.39 37.47 9.24
N VAL A 136 9.75 36.29 9.35
CA VAL A 136 8.41 36.04 8.77
C VAL A 136 7.29 36.58 9.67
N LEU A 137 7.45 36.48 10.99
CA LEU A 137 6.37 36.74 11.96
C LEU A 137 6.49 38.11 12.64
N LYS A 138 7.61 38.81 12.51
CA LYS A 138 7.89 40.08 13.22
C LYS A 138 6.87 41.18 12.96
N ASP A 139 6.26 41.17 11.77
CA ASP A 139 5.31 42.19 11.31
C ASP A 139 3.84 41.84 11.68
N LEU A 140 3.61 40.69 12.27
CA LEU A 140 2.28 40.26 12.73
C LEU A 140 2.01 40.77 14.15
N PRO A 141 0.72 41.02 14.52
CA PRO A 141 0.37 41.43 15.88
C PRO A 141 0.76 40.33 16.90
N SER A 142 1.85 40.58 17.64
CA SER A 142 2.50 39.56 18.49
C SER A 142 1.56 38.93 19.49
N ARG A 143 0.61 39.68 20.05
CA ARG A 143 -0.40 39.18 20.99
C ARG A 143 -1.40 38.24 20.31
N TYR A 144 -1.76 38.49 19.07
CA TYR A 144 -2.64 37.65 18.27
C TYR A 144 -1.97 36.34 17.93
N VAL A 145 -0.69 36.36 17.51
CA VAL A 145 0.10 35.18 17.25
C VAL A 145 0.26 34.32 18.52
N PHE A 146 0.53 34.98 19.65
CA PHE A 146 0.64 34.27 20.95
C PHE A 146 -0.65 33.55 21.32
N GLN A 147 -1.78 34.25 21.35
CA GLN A 147 -3.09 33.65 21.67
C GLN A 147 -3.41 32.51 20.70
N PHE A 148 -3.20 32.70 19.42
CA PHE A 148 -3.44 31.68 18.40
C PHE A 148 -2.59 30.42 18.61
N LEU A 149 -1.28 30.56 18.87
CA LEU A 149 -0.39 29.43 19.12
C LEU A 149 -0.67 28.76 20.47
N GLN A 150 -1.12 29.50 21.48
CA GLN A 150 -1.56 28.97 22.77
C GLN A 150 -2.84 28.15 22.59
N GLU A 151 -3.85 28.64 21.89
CA GLU A 151 -5.06 27.89 21.56
C GLU A 151 -4.76 26.61 20.75
N LEU A 152 -3.88 26.72 19.76
CA LEU A 152 -3.42 25.54 19.01
C LEU A 152 -2.73 24.50 19.89
N SER A 153 -1.95 24.96 20.83
CA SER A 153 -1.24 24.13 21.79
C SER A 153 -2.19 23.37 22.72
N ASP A 154 -3.18 24.06 23.27
CA ASP A 154 -4.20 23.46 24.12
C ASP A 154 -5.03 22.45 23.34
N GLN A 155 -5.38 22.78 22.11
CA GLN A 155 -6.08 21.87 21.21
C GLN A 155 -5.22 20.66 20.80
N LYS A 156 -3.93 20.86 20.46
CA LYS A 156 -2.99 19.73 20.22
C LYS A 156 -2.93 18.81 21.44
N THR A 157 -2.90 19.35 22.64
CA THR A 157 -2.88 18.53 23.88
C THR A 157 -4.19 17.78 24.07
N LYS A 158 -5.33 18.42 23.82
CA LYS A 158 -6.67 17.83 23.92
C LYS A 158 -6.89 16.70 22.92
N PHE A 159 -6.35 16.83 21.70
CA PHE A 159 -6.53 15.88 20.60
C PHE A 159 -5.31 14.98 20.38
N LYS A 160 -4.42 14.90 21.36
CA LYS A 160 -3.17 14.14 21.29
C LYS A 160 -3.39 12.68 20.92
N VAL A 161 -4.46 12.05 21.39
CA VAL A 161 -4.81 10.65 21.10
C VAL A 161 -4.91 10.40 19.60
N PHE A 162 -5.53 11.29 18.82
CA PHE A 162 -5.71 11.13 17.37
C PHE A 162 -4.41 11.34 16.60
N SER A 163 -3.60 12.33 17.02
CA SER A 163 -2.29 12.58 16.41
C SER A 163 -1.30 11.46 16.72
N ASP A 164 -1.26 10.99 17.95
CA ASP A 164 -0.38 9.90 18.37
C ASP A 164 -0.74 8.59 17.68
N LEU A 165 -2.04 8.25 17.56
CA LEU A 165 -2.51 7.08 16.82
C LEU A 165 -2.11 7.17 15.34
N SER A 166 -2.33 8.31 14.69
CA SER A 166 -1.95 8.49 13.28
C SER A 166 -0.43 8.38 13.10
N THR A 167 0.35 9.00 13.99
CA THR A 167 1.82 8.93 13.98
C THR A 167 2.29 7.50 14.18
N TYR A 168 1.70 6.78 15.14
CA TYR A 168 2.02 5.39 15.40
C TYR A 168 1.76 4.51 14.17
N ILE A 169 0.56 4.57 13.57
CA ILE A 169 0.22 3.79 12.38
C ILE A 169 1.18 4.10 11.22
N ASN A 170 1.49 5.38 10.99
CA ASN A 170 2.43 5.78 9.94
C ASN A 170 3.86 5.26 10.22
N SER A 171 4.29 5.23 11.47
CA SER A 171 5.63 4.74 11.86
C SER A 171 5.83 3.25 11.61
N THR A 172 4.75 2.45 11.62
CA THR A 172 4.82 1.01 11.30
C THR A 172 5.17 0.73 9.85
N GLY A 173 4.93 1.70 8.95
CA GLY A 173 5.08 1.52 7.51
C GLY A 173 4.02 0.61 6.88
N TYR A 174 3.05 0.10 7.63
CA TYR A 174 1.99 -0.77 7.11
C TYR A 174 0.94 0.05 6.36
N LYS A 175 0.46 -0.49 5.24
CA LYS A 175 -0.65 0.07 4.49
C LYS A 175 -1.96 -0.61 4.87
N ILE A 176 -2.99 0.18 5.08
CA ILE A 176 -4.31 -0.33 5.44
C ILE A 176 -5.10 -0.59 4.16
N LEU A 177 -5.35 -1.86 3.85
CA LEU A 177 -6.19 -2.27 2.74
C LEU A 177 -7.59 -2.60 3.28
N TYR A 178 -8.56 -1.83 2.85
CA TYR A 178 -9.96 -2.09 3.15
C TYR A 178 -10.69 -2.43 1.85
N TYR A 179 -11.24 -3.63 1.79
CA TYR A 179 -12.09 -4.13 0.71
C TYR A 179 -13.55 -4.10 1.18
N PRO A 180 -14.33 -3.07 0.82
CA PRO A 180 -15.75 -3.01 1.14
C PRO A 180 -16.54 -3.97 0.27
N THR A 181 -17.78 -4.27 0.67
CA THR A 181 -18.71 -5.07 -0.12
C THR A 181 -18.80 -4.53 -1.55
N TYR A 182 -18.47 -5.35 -2.55
CA TYR A 182 -18.37 -4.96 -3.97
C TYR A 182 -19.61 -4.23 -4.52
N ARG A 183 -20.81 -4.60 -4.05
CA ARG A 183 -22.07 -3.95 -4.46
C ARG A 183 -22.14 -2.44 -4.14
N ARG A 184 -21.49 -1.99 -3.08
CA ARG A 184 -21.45 -0.56 -2.72
C ARG A 184 -20.65 0.26 -3.72
N VAL A 185 -19.52 -0.28 -4.17
CA VAL A 185 -18.66 0.42 -5.12
C VAL A 185 -19.34 0.66 -6.46
N GLU A 186 -20.12 -0.30 -6.97
CA GLU A 186 -20.87 -0.12 -8.22
C GLU A 186 -22.04 0.87 -8.11
N VAL A 187 -22.72 0.90 -6.96
CA VAL A 187 -23.84 1.82 -6.72
C VAL A 187 -23.35 3.27 -6.61
N ASP A 188 -22.24 3.48 -5.90
CA ASP A 188 -21.64 4.82 -5.76
C ASP A 188 -21.12 5.34 -7.11
N PHE A 189 -20.56 4.46 -7.95
CA PHE A 189 -20.11 4.82 -9.31
C PHE A 189 -21.30 5.15 -10.25
N LYS A 190 -22.38 4.38 -10.20
CA LYS A 190 -23.58 4.65 -11.02
C LYS A 190 -24.29 5.92 -10.59
N SER A 191 -24.34 6.21 -9.29
CA SER A 191 -24.90 7.45 -8.77
C SER A 191 -24.08 8.69 -9.15
N LEU A 192 -22.76 8.58 -9.21
CA LEU A 192 -21.86 9.64 -9.67
C LEU A 192 -21.97 9.89 -11.18
N GLN A 193 -22.11 8.82 -11.98
CA GLN A 193 -22.31 8.97 -13.44
C GLN A 193 -23.70 9.48 -13.83
N SER A 194 -24.76 9.11 -13.10
CA SER A 194 -26.12 9.58 -13.37
C SER A 194 -26.33 11.05 -13.01
N ASN A 195 -25.58 11.58 -12.04
CA ASN A 195 -25.66 13.00 -11.67
C ASN A 195 -24.94 13.93 -12.66
N ASN A 196 -24.02 13.39 -13.49
CA ASN A 196 -23.32 14.17 -14.52
C ASN A 196 -24.12 14.37 -15.82
N SER A 197 -25.27 13.70 -15.99
CA SER A 197 -26.07 13.78 -17.22
C SER A 197 -27.26 14.73 -17.16
N LEU A 198 -27.56 15.36 -16.02
CA LEU A 198 -28.75 16.22 -15.87
C LEU A 198 -28.47 17.50 -15.07
N HIS A 199 -27.54 18.34 -15.45
CA HIS A 199 -27.65 19.81 -15.31
C HIS A 199 -26.36 20.47 -15.75
N GLY A 200 -26.47 21.21 -16.82
CA GLY A 200 -25.40 22.08 -17.32
C GLY A 200 -25.08 23.22 -16.35
N VAL A 201 -23.79 23.49 -16.27
CA VAL A 201 -23.25 24.84 -16.07
C VAL A 201 -23.76 25.59 -14.83
N VAL A 202 -23.30 25.30 -13.62
CA VAL A 202 -23.03 26.31 -12.55
C VAL A 202 -22.52 25.70 -11.22
N GLN A 203 -22.16 24.42 -11.11
CA GLN A 203 -21.64 23.87 -9.83
C GLN A 203 -20.29 23.15 -9.91
N SER A 204 -19.43 23.50 -10.87
CA SER A 204 -18.22 22.73 -11.18
C SER A 204 -17.10 22.80 -10.14
N ASN A 205 -17.05 23.78 -9.25
CA ASN A 205 -15.93 23.95 -8.33
C ASN A 205 -16.14 23.31 -6.94
N ARG A 206 -17.37 23.21 -6.46
CA ARG A 206 -17.64 22.53 -5.17
C ARG A 206 -17.62 21.01 -5.32
N ILE A 207 -18.18 20.48 -6.41
CA ILE A 207 -18.20 19.04 -6.68
C ILE A 207 -16.79 18.52 -6.96
N ARG A 208 -15.94 19.26 -7.68
CA ARG A 208 -14.53 18.90 -7.88
C ARG A 208 -13.69 18.94 -6.60
N GLN A 209 -14.02 19.79 -5.63
CA GLN A 209 -13.36 19.78 -4.32
C GLN A 209 -13.82 18.61 -3.46
N GLU A 210 -15.09 18.24 -3.49
CA GLU A 210 -15.61 17.05 -2.80
C GLU A 210 -15.12 15.75 -3.48
N GLU A 211 -15.04 15.71 -4.81
CA GLU A 211 -14.40 14.61 -5.56
C GLU A 211 -12.92 14.48 -5.27
N ASN A 212 -12.16 15.56 -5.14
CA ASN A 212 -10.74 15.51 -4.75
C ASN A 212 -10.52 15.10 -3.29
N ILE A 213 -11.48 15.34 -2.40
CA ILE A 213 -11.44 14.87 -1.01
C ILE A 213 -11.82 13.39 -0.90
N LEU A 214 -12.72 12.90 -1.75
CA LEU A 214 -13.06 11.47 -1.90
C LEU A 214 -12.01 10.69 -2.70
N LEU A 215 -11.20 11.38 -3.49
CA LEU A 215 -10.16 10.82 -4.36
C LEU A 215 -8.74 10.97 -3.79
N SER A 216 -8.58 11.49 -2.55
CA SER A 216 -7.28 11.44 -1.88
C SER A 216 -6.84 9.99 -1.73
N ASP A 217 -5.59 9.72 -2.02
CA ASP A 217 -4.90 8.42 -2.22
C ASP A 217 -5.12 7.33 -1.14
N ASN A 218 -5.91 7.59 -0.11
CA ASN A 218 -6.16 6.70 1.02
C ASN A 218 -7.60 6.15 1.12
N SER A 219 -8.50 6.51 0.20
CA SER A 219 -9.91 6.11 0.29
C SER A 219 -10.24 4.94 -0.64
N ILE A 220 -10.97 3.98 -0.14
CA ILE A 220 -11.69 2.87 -0.79
C ILE A 220 -10.98 2.31 -2.03
N MET A 221 -10.47 1.09 -1.94
CA MET A 221 -9.82 0.41 -3.05
C MET A 221 -10.76 0.30 -4.25
N LYS A 222 -10.37 0.96 -5.33
CA LYS A 222 -10.98 0.77 -6.63
C LYS A 222 -10.42 -0.54 -7.21
N PHE A 223 -11.28 -1.52 -7.50
CA PHE A 223 -10.91 -2.67 -8.32
C PHE A 223 -10.74 -2.25 -9.79
N GLY A 224 -10.15 -1.09 -10.03
CA GLY A 224 -9.93 -0.55 -11.36
C GLY A 224 -8.80 -1.30 -12.07
N MET A 225 -9.06 -1.82 -13.26
CA MET A 225 -8.01 -2.45 -14.06
C MET A 225 -6.92 -1.45 -14.45
N ASN A 226 -7.22 -0.16 -14.49
CA ASN A 226 -6.22 0.89 -14.68
C ASN A 226 -5.18 0.92 -13.55
N ASP A 227 -5.58 0.65 -12.31
CA ASP A 227 -4.64 0.60 -11.19
C ASP A 227 -3.72 -0.63 -11.27
N VAL A 228 -4.24 -1.76 -11.78
CA VAL A 228 -3.45 -2.96 -12.07
C VAL A 228 -2.43 -2.68 -13.17
N GLU A 229 -2.87 -2.06 -14.28
CA GLU A 229 -1.98 -1.65 -15.37
C GLU A 229 -0.90 -0.68 -14.88
N ASN A 230 -1.24 0.29 -14.06
CA ASN A 230 -0.29 1.24 -13.49
C ASN A 230 0.76 0.54 -12.62
N ARG A 231 0.36 -0.41 -11.76
CA ARG A 231 1.30 -1.20 -10.94
C ARG A 231 2.20 -2.08 -11.79
N LYS A 232 1.61 -2.77 -12.79
CA LYS A 232 2.34 -3.56 -13.77
C LYS A 232 3.41 -2.72 -14.48
N ASN A 233 3.00 -1.61 -15.06
CA ASN A 233 3.92 -0.73 -15.80
C ASN A 233 5.01 -0.18 -14.87
N LYS A 234 4.66 0.26 -13.68
CA LYS A 234 5.63 0.79 -12.72
C LYS A 234 6.71 -0.21 -12.34
N ILE A 235 6.36 -1.46 -12.00
CA ILE A 235 7.35 -2.47 -11.62
C ILE A 235 8.23 -2.86 -12.83
N CYS A 236 7.66 -3.00 -14.03
CA CYS A 236 8.41 -3.28 -15.25
C CYS A 236 9.36 -2.13 -15.64
N GLU A 237 8.89 -0.88 -15.54
CA GLU A 237 9.71 0.31 -15.77
C GLU A 237 10.86 0.41 -14.75
N GLU A 238 10.64 0.05 -13.49
CA GLU A 238 11.66 0.08 -12.44
C GLU A 238 12.78 -0.93 -12.73
N ILE A 239 12.42 -2.15 -13.16
CA ILE A 239 13.40 -3.15 -13.61
C ILE A 239 14.15 -2.65 -14.86
N SER A 240 13.45 -2.20 -15.87
CA SER A 240 14.05 -1.74 -17.14
C SER A 240 14.99 -0.55 -16.93
N LYS A 241 14.57 0.45 -16.17
CA LYS A 241 15.38 1.60 -15.81
C LYS A 241 16.64 1.21 -15.03
N SER A 242 16.49 0.32 -14.04
CA SER A 242 17.61 -0.20 -13.27
C SER A 242 18.59 -1.01 -14.15
N SER A 243 18.08 -1.75 -15.14
CA SER A 243 18.91 -2.50 -16.09
C SER A 243 19.74 -1.57 -16.98
N ILE A 244 19.13 -0.52 -17.54
CA ILE A 244 19.82 0.47 -18.39
C ILE A 244 20.90 1.21 -17.59
N LEU A 245 20.56 1.70 -16.40
CA LEU A 245 21.52 2.40 -15.55
C LEU A 245 22.66 1.47 -15.09
N GLY A 246 22.33 0.22 -14.79
CA GLY A 246 23.30 -0.79 -14.42
C GLY A 246 24.26 -1.09 -15.58
N PHE A 247 23.75 -1.27 -16.80
CA PHE A 247 24.57 -1.49 -17.98
C PHE A 247 25.52 -0.30 -18.26
N ALA A 248 25.04 0.93 -18.14
CA ALA A 248 25.87 2.11 -18.32
C ALA A 248 26.99 2.19 -17.28
N ALA A 249 26.71 1.87 -16.02
CA ALA A 249 27.69 1.84 -14.95
C ALA A 249 28.75 0.74 -15.15
N VAL A 250 28.33 -0.46 -15.59
CA VAL A 250 29.24 -1.58 -15.91
C VAL A 250 30.14 -1.22 -17.08
N SER A 251 29.59 -0.62 -18.14
CA SER A 251 30.36 -0.18 -19.32
C SER A 251 31.39 0.89 -18.96
N GLY A 252 31.03 1.86 -18.13
CA GLY A 252 31.95 2.87 -17.60
C GLY A 252 33.10 2.26 -16.76
N GLY A 253 32.76 1.35 -15.85
CA GLY A 253 33.74 0.63 -15.05
C GLY A 253 34.71 -0.23 -15.86
N MET A 254 34.21 -0.83 -16.96
CA MET A 254 35.04 -1.59 -17.88
C MET A 254 36.04 -0.71 -18.61
N ILE A 255 35.64 0.46 -19.10
CA ILE A 255 36.54 1.43 -19.70
C ILE A 255 37.65 1.86 -18.74
N SER A 256 37.31 2.14 -17.48
CA SER A 256 38.29 2.51 -16.46
C SER A 256 39.34 1.39 -16.26
N LYS A 257 38.91 0.14 -16.16
CA LYS A 257 39.82 -1.01 -16.03
C LYS A 257 40.74 -1.20 -17.26
N LEU A 258 40.22 -0.96 -18.46
CA LEU A 258 41.02 -1.02 -19.68
C LEU A 258 42.12 0.07 -19.70
N LEU A 259 41.85 1.24 -19.14
CA LEU A 259 42.80 2.36 -19.06
C LEU A 259 43.87 2.13 -17.99
N GLU A 260 43.54 1.50 -16.89
CA GLU A 260 44.47 1.22 -15.77
C GLU A 260 45.53 0.15 -16.10
N ARG A 261 45.41 -0.56 -17.23
CA ARG A 261 46.29 -1.64 -17.68
C ARG A 261 46.57 -2.70 -16.59
N GLU A 262 45.68 -2.86 -15.63
CA GLU A 262 45.79 -3.94 -14.65
C GLU A 262 45.59 -5.30 -15.31
N SER A 263 46.73 -5.99 -15.52
CA SER A 263 46.76 -7.36 -16.05
C SER A 263 46.26 -8.40 -15.05
N ASP A 264 45.97 -8.01 -13.84
CA ASP A 264 45.51 -8.87 -12.76
C ASP A 264 44.03 -8.61 -12.44
N VAL A 265 43.16 -8.98 -13.35
CA VAL A 265 41.79 -9.35 -12.94
C VAL A 265 41.96 -10.66 -12.19
N SER A 266 41.96 -10.55 -10.87
CA SER A 266 42.29 -11.66 -9.96
C SER A 266 41.52 -12.93 -10.33
N ASP A 267 42.24 -14.01 -10.57
CA ASP A 267 41.77 -15.38 -10.82
C ASP A 267 40.94 -15.99 -9.66
N SER A 268 40.47 -15.18 -8.72
CA SER A 268 40.03 -15.63 -7.41
C SER A 268 38.59 -16.11 -7.32
N ILE A 269 37.75 -16.00 -8.37
CA ILE A 269 36.38 -16.49 -8.32
C ILE A 269 36.05 -17.32 -9.58
N THR A 270 36.30 -18.61 -9.51
CA THR A 270 35.89 -19.58 -10.53
C THR A 270 34.47 -20.08 -10.20
N HIS A 271 33.45 -19.35 -10.56
CA HIS A 271 32.08 -19.90 -10.62
C HIS A 271 31.65 -20.10 -12.09
N ASN A 272 30.77 -21.05 -12.30
CA ASN A 272 30.17 -21.30 -13.60
C ASN A 272 28.99 -20.34 -13.80
N PHE A 273 28.90 -19.77 -14.97
CA PHE A 273 27.74 -18.96 -15.38
C PHE A 273 26.54 -19.86 -15.71
N ASP A 274 25.38 -19.54 -15.17
CA ASP A 274 24.12 -20.14 -15.63
C ASP A 274 23.72 -19.49 -16.96
N ILE A 275 23.56 -20.29 -17.97
CA ILE A 275 23.24 -19.81 -19.31
C ILE A 275 21.86 -19.12 -19.35
N ASN A 276 20.90 -19.56 -18.53
CA ASN A 276 19.58 -18.97 -18.47
C ASN A 276 19.64 -17.56 -17.85
N GLU A 277 20.41 -17.40 -16.74
CA GLU A 277 20.62 -16.09 -16.13
C GLU A 277 21.29 -15.13 -17.12
N ILE A 278 22.33 -15.58 -17.81
CA ILE A 278 23.02 -14.77 -18.80
C ILE A 278 22.11 -14.42 -19.99
N GLN A 279 21.29 -15.34 -20.44
CA GLN A 279 20.32 -15.07 -21.52
C GLN A 279 19.33 -13.97 -21.12
N ILE A 280 18.82 -14.01 -19.88
CA ILE A 280 17.94 -12.97 -19.33
C ILE A 280 18.68 -11.63 -19.28
N VAL A 281 19.88 -11.61 -18.71
CA VAL A 281 20.68 -10.39 -18.55
C VAL A 281 21.00 -9.75 -19.89
N LEU A 282 21.46 -10.54 -20.89
CA LEU A 282 21.74 -10.05 -22.24
C LEU A 282 20.48 -9.59 -22.97
N GLY A 283 19.33 -10.22 -22.70
CA GLY A 283 18.03 -9.75 -23.16
C GLY A 283 17.72 -8.34 -22.67
N ARG A 284 17.94 -8.08 -21.38
CA ARG A 284 17.70 -6.76 -20.73
C ARG A 284 18.61 -5.65 -21.19
N VAL A 285 19.79 -5.97 -21.70
CA VAL A 285 20.67 -4.97 -22.33
C VAL A 285 20.00 -4.36 -23.58
N GLY A 286 19.05 -5.06 -24.19
CA GLY A 286 18.27 -4.58 -25.34
C GLY A 286 19.15 -4.32 -26.57
N ASP A 287 18.86 -3.22 -27.26
CA ASP A 287 19.56 -2.82 -28.49
C ASP A 287 20.95 -2.22 -28.24
N ASN A 288 21.37 -2.07 -26.96
CA ASN A 288 22.72 -1.61 -26.65
C ASN A 288 23.81 -2.65 -26.97
N MET A 289 23.44 -3.89 -27.31
CA MET A 289 24.32 -4.96 -27.76
C MET A 289 23.67 -5.65 -28.96
N SER A 290 24.47 -5.88 -30.02
CA SER A 290 23.96 -6.57 -31.20
C SER A 290 23.54 -8.01 -30.90
N GLN A 291 22.58 -8.56 -31.67
CA GLN A 291 22.15 -9.94 -31.50
C GLN A 291 23.28 -10.94 -31.80
N GLU A 292 24.19 -10.59 -32.74
CA GLU A 292 25.35 -11.39 -33.08
C GLU A 292 26.31 -11.51 -31.88
N ASP A 293 26.60 -10.39 -31.17
CA ASP A 293 27.45 -10.40 -29.98
C ASP A 293 26.82 -11.21 -28.85
N LYS A 294 25.50 -11.06 -28.62
CA LYS A 294 24.77 -11.86 -27.62
C LYS A 294 24.88 -13.36 -27.91
N ASN A 295 24.70 -13.77 -29.17
CA ASN A 295 24.79 -15.17 -29.57
C ASN A 295 26.21 -15.69 -29.39
N THR A 296 27.22 -14.85 -29.69
CA THR A 296 28.63 -15.19 -29.53
C THR A 296 28.96 -15.45 -28.06
N ILE A 297 28.51 -14.56 -27.16
CA ILE A 297 28.69 -14.74 -25.73
C ILE A 297 28.03 -16.03 -25.23
N LEU A 298 26.78 -16.29 -25.62
CA LEU A 298 26.07 -17.50 -25.25
C LEU A 298 26.72 -18.78 -25.74
N SER A 299 27.30 -18.76 -26.95
CA SER A 299 28.05 -19.91 -27.49
C SER A 299 29.32 -20.18 -26.68
N GLN A 300 30.06 -19.13 -26.29
CA GLN A 300 31.28 -19.25 -25.51
C GLN A 300 30.98 -19.83 -24.10
N ILE A 301 29.87 -19.40 -23.46
CA ILE A 301 29.45 -19.96 -22.16
C ILE A 301 29.02 -21.42 -22.28
N LYS A 302 28.38 -21.82 -23.39
CA LYS A 302 28.04 -23.23 -23.65
C LYS A 302 29.28 -24.11 -23.77
N GLU A 303 30.35 -23.62 -24.36
CA GLU A 303 31.61 -24.35 -24.55
C GLU A 303 32.43 -24.38 -23.23
N ASP A 304 32.53 -23.25 -22.54
CA ASP A 304 33.24 -23.12 -21.26
C ASP A 304 32.41 -22.27 -20.28
N PRO A 305 31.59 -22.90 -19.41
CA PRO A 305 30.74 -22.16 -18.46
C PRO A 305 31.53 -21.28 -17.45
N SER A 306 32.81 -21.57 -17.27
CA SER A 306 33.67 -20.79 -16.37
C SER A 306 34.38 -19.63 -17.08
N LEU A 307 34.39 -19.62 -18.42
CA LEU A 307 35.19 -18.70 -19.24
C LEU A 307 36.66 -18.65 -18.81
N SER A 308 37.16 -19.77 -18.28
CA SER A 308 38.48 -19.86 -17.65
C SER A 308 39.66 -19.70 -18.65
N LYS A 309 39.42 -20.06 -19.91
CA LYS A 309 40.40 -20.05 -21.01
C LYS A 309 40.32 -18.80 -21.88
N GLN A 310 39.32 -17.94 -21.64
CA GLN A 310 39.03 -16.80 -22.50
C GLN A 310 38.99 -15.51 -21.67
N ASN A 311 39.00 -14.42 -22.36
CA ASN A 311 39.01 -13.01 -22.01
C ASN A 311 38.51 -12.68 -20.59
N SER A 312 39.43 -12.40 -19.65
CA SER A 312 39.12 -11.97 -18.28
C SER A 312 38.20 -10.74 -18.22
N TYR A 313 38.23 -9.90 -19.24
CA TYR A 313 37.33 -8.74 -19.36
C TYR A 313 35.88 -9.13 -19.62
N LEU A 314 35.63 -10.13 -20.47
CA LEU A 314 34.27 -10.63 -20.71
C LEU A 314 33.68 -11.24 -19.42
N ARG A 315 34.47 -12.01 -18.72
CA ARG A 315 34.08 -12.58 -17.44
C ARG A 315 33.70 -11.49 -16.44
N TYR A 316 34.57 -10.50 -16.25
CA TYR A 316 34.29 -9.36 -15.37
C TYR A 316 33.01 -8.63 -15.78
N PHE A 317 32.82 -8.38 -17.07
CA PHE A 317 31.64 -7.74 -17.61
C PHE A 317 30.35 -8.51 -17.24
N LEU A 318 30.33 -9.82 -17.46
CA LEU A 318 29.20 -10.68 -17.15
C LEU A 318 28.93 -10.76 -15.64
N ASP A 319 29.98 -10.84 -14.79
CA ASP A 319 29.85 -10.81 -13.35
C ASP A 319 29.20 -9.52 -12.85
N GLN A 320 29.60 -8.38 -13.41
CA GLN A 320 29.00 -7.10 -13.06
C GLN A 320 27.53 -7.00 -13.51
N LEU A 321 27.20 -7.48 -14.70
CA LEU A 321 25.81 -7.54 -15.20
C LEU A 321 24.95 -8.46 -14.33
N LEU A 322 25.46 -9.63 -13.93
CA LEU A 322 24.77 -10.52 -13.00
C LEU A 322 24.55 -9.87 -11.65
N SER A 323 25.51 -9.08 -11.16
CA SER A 323 25.35 -8.31 -9.93
C SER A 323 24.18 -7.32 -10.02
N VAL A 324 23.98 -6.67 -11.16
CA VAL A 324 22.82 -5.80 -11.43
C VAL A 324 21.52 -6.62 -11.42
N TYR A 325 21.49 -7.75 -12.12
CA TYR A 325 20.35 -8.66 -12.18
C TYR A 325 19.94 -9.16 -10.79
N LYS A 326 20.88 -9.62 -9.98
CA LYS A 326 20.61 -10.10 -8.61
C LYS A 326 19.93 -9.04 -7.73
N LYS A 327 20.21 -7.76 -7.94
CA LYS A 327 19.50 -6.67 -7.24
C LYS A 327 18.04 -6.54 -7.67
N GLN A 328 17.71 -6.99 -8.89
CA GLN A 328 16.36 -6.94 -9.47
C GLN A 328 15.55 -8.22 -9.19
N GLU A 329 16.19 -9.31 -8.79
CA GLU A 329 15.58 -10.62 -8.58
C GLU A 329 14.33 -10.58 -7.67
N ARG A 330 14.32 -9.68 -6.69
CA ARG A 330 13.15 -9.46 -5.81
C ARG A 330 11.91 -9.00 -6.58
N PHE A 331 12.08 -8.20 -7.63
CA PHE A 331 10.96 -7.71 -8.47
C PHE A 331 10.51 -8.82 -9.42
N ASP A 332 11.45 -9.55 -10.02
CA ASP A 332 11.13 -10.69 -10.87
C ASP A 332 10.39 -11.77 -10.10
N SER A 333 10.86 -12.10 -8.90
CA SER A 333 10.20 -13.06 -8.01
C SER A 333 8.79 -12.61 -7.66
N ALA A 334 8.58 -11.32 -7.41
CA ALA A 334 7.27 -10.74 -7.14
C ALA A 334 6.32 -10.87 -8.35
N ILE A 335 6.79 -10.57 -9.57
CA ILE A 335 6.00 -10.75 -10.79
C ILE A 335 5.70 -12.23 -11.04
N LYS A 336 6.65 -13.13 -10.86
CA LYS A 336 6.45 -14.58 -11.00
C LYS A 336 5.41 -15.10 -10.01
N GLN A 337 5.47 -14.66 -8.76
CA GLN A 337 4.46 -15.00 -7.75
C GLN A 337 3.06 -14.49 -8.13
N PHE A 338 2.97 -13.24 -8.61
CA PHE A 338 1.73 -12.69 -9.15
C PHE A 338 1.17 -13.56 -10.28
N VAL A 339 2.00 -13.91 -11.28
CA VAL A 339 1.64 -14.76 -12.41
C VAL A 339 1.15 -16.12 -11.94
N THR A 340 1.92 -16.80 -11.11
CA THR A 340 1.59 -18.14 -10.60
C THR A 340 0.27 -18.12 -9.82
N THR A 341 0.11 -17.13 -8.93
CA THR A 341 -1.10 -17.03 -8.12
C THR A 341 -2.32 -16.69 -8.97
N CYS A 342 -2.26 -15.68 -9.83
CA CYS A 342 -3.39 -15.31 -10.68
C CYS A 342 -3.78 -16.46 -11.64
N ASN A 343 -2.81 -17.12 -12.26
CA ASN A 343 -3.08 -18.25 -13.19
C ASN A 343 -3.75 -19.44 -12.52
N SER A 344 -3.61 -19.59 -11.20
CA SER A 344 -4.31 -20.63 -10.44
C SER A 344 -5.81 -20.34 -10.26
N TYR A 345 -6.27 -19.15 -10.57
CA TYR A 345 -7.69 -18.74 -10.55
C TYR A 345 -8.27 -18.59 -11.95
N LEU A 346 -7.45 -18.22 -12.94
CA LEU A 346 -7.91 -17.96 -14.29
C LEU A 346 -8.20 -19.25 -15.05
N TYR A 347 -9.22 -19.25 -15.89
CA TYR A 347 -9.56 -20.33 -16.80
C TYR A 347 -9.53 -19.83 -18.25
N GLU A 348 -8.91 -20.59 -19.16
CA GLU A 348 -8.68 -20.21 -20.57
C GLU A 348 -7.91 -18.90 -20.79
N LYS A 349 -7.40 -18.31 -19.73
CA LYS A 349 -6.59 -17.07 -19.74
C LYS A 349 -5.42 -17.26 -18.81
N GLU A 350 -4.31 -16.64 -19.13
CA GLU A 350 -3.13 -16.68 -18.29
C GLU A 350 -2.31 -15.40 -18.40
N PHE A 351 -1.66 -15.03 -17.30
CA PHE A 351 -0.56 -14.08 -17.33
C PHE A 351 0.71 -14.80 -17.77
N SER A 352 1.50 -14.15 -18.61
CA SER A 352 2.82 -14.60 -19.01
C SER A 352 3.84 -13.50 -18.74
N TYR A 353 4.96 -13.86 -18.13
CA TYR A 353 6.05 -12.94 -17.86
C TYR A 353 7.31 -13.39 -18.59
N ASP A 354 7.83 -12.51 -19.43
CA ASP A 354 9.14 -12.68 -20.09
C ASP A 354 10.16 -11.81 -19.33
N GLU A 355 11.09 -12.47 -18.66
CA GLU A 355 12.11 -11.82 -17.85
C GLU A 355 13.14 -11.06 -18.68
N SER A 356 13.41 -11.54 -19.90
CA SER A 356 14.42 -10.95 -20.78
C SER A 356 13.97 -9.62 -21.38
N THR A 357 12.67 -9.51 -21.71
CA THR A 357 12.06 -8.28 -22.23
C THR A 357 11.34 -7.48 -21.17
N VAL A 358 11.27 -8.00 -19.92
CA VAL A 358 10.52 -7.42 -18.78
C VAL A 358 9.06 -7.14 -19.17
N SER A 359 8.44 -8.09 -19.87
CA SER A 359 7.07 -7.96 -20.39
C SER A 359 6.10 -8.88 -19.65
N LEU A 360 5.09 -8.29 -19.01
CA LEU A 360 3.99 -8.99 -18.35
C LEU A 360 2.71 -8.79 -19.18
N GLN A 361 2.16 -9.86 -19.72
CA GLN A 361 1.01 -9.85 -20.64
C GLN A 361 -0.08 -10.79 -20.15
N LEU A 362 -1.34 -10.45 -20.41
CA LEU A 362 -2.49 -11.33 -20.28
C LEU A 362 -2.81 -11.91 -21.66
N ARG A 363 -2.93 -13.24 -21.76
CA ARG A 363 -3.21 -13.93 -23.03
C ARG A 363 -4.19 -15.10 -22.85
N ARG A 364 -4.69 -15.65 -23.95
CA ARG A 364 -5.44 -16.91 -23.92
C ARG A 364 -4.50 -18.08 -23.69
N SER A 365 -4.88 -18.99 -22.82
CA SER A 365 -4.11 -20.21 -22.55
C SER A 365 -4.00 -21.08 -23.83
N GLY A 366 -2.79 -21.60 -24.09
CA GLY A 366 -2.55 -22.49 -25.23
C GLY A 366 -2.42 -21.83 -26.59
N THR A 367 -2.42 -20.49 -26.67
CA THR A 367 -2.13 -19.77 -27.93
C THR A 367 -0.65 -19.44 -28.03
N SER A 368 -0.06 -19.61 -29.22
CA SER A 368 1.31 -19.19 -29.51
C SER A 368 1.41 -17.66 -29.47
N ASN A 369 2.61 -17.15 -29.18
CA ASN A 369 2.93 -15.76 -28.79
C ASN A 369 2.35 -14.62 -29.63
N ASP A 370 1.85 -14.85 -30.86
CA ASP A 370 1.52 -13.76 -31.79
C ASP A 370 0.03 -13.43 -31.95
N SER A 371 -0.89 -14.14 -31.31
CA SER A 371 -2.31 -13.97 -31.66
C SER A 371 -3.29 -13.89 -30.49
N GLY A 372 -2.83 -13.61 -29.27
CA GLY A 372 -3.71 -13.81 -28.13
C GLY A 372 -3.60 -12.81 -26.98
N GLU A 373 -2.96 -11.64 -27.14
CA GLU A 373 -2.96 -10.64 -26.06
C GLU A 373 -4.38 -10.16 -25.78
N LEU A 374 -4.76 -10.22 -24.51
CA LEU A 374 -6.07 -9.81 -24.01
C LEU A 374 -5.93 -8.52 -23.21
N MET A 375 -6.92 -7.64 -23.35
CA MET A 375 -7.04 -6.49 -22.46
C MET A 375 -7.56 -6.94 -21.09
N MET A 376 -7.10 -6.34 -20.01
CA MET A 376 -7.60 -6.62 -18.65
C MET A 376 -9.11 -6.29 -18.50
N SER A 377 -9.67 -5.44 -19.35
CA SER A 377 -11.12 -5.17 -19.41
C SER A 377 -11.95 -6.39 -19.77
N GLN A 378 -11.37 -7.40 -20.45
CA GLN A 378 -12.03 -8.64 -20.87
C GLN A 378 -12.09 -9.71 -19.77
N LEU A 379 -11.55 -9.43 -18.58
CA LEU A 379 -11.70 -10.25 -17.40
C LEU A 379 -13.15 -10.12 -16.86
N SER A 380 -13.70 -11.22 -16.36
CA SER A 380 -14.97 -11.22 -15.62
C SER A 380 -14.85 -10.44 -14.30
N SER A 381 -15.97 -10.15 -13.62
CA SER A 381 -15.96 -9.42 -12.35
C SER A 381 -15.13 -10.11 -11.27
N GLY A 382 -15.28 -11.43 -11.10
CA GLY A 382 -14.49 -12.20 -10.15
C GLY A 382 -13.01 -12.24 -10.51
N GLU A 383 -12.66 -12.45 -11.80
CA GLU A 383 -11.27 -12.39 -12.26
C GLU A 383 -10.64 -11.02 -12.02
N LYS A 384 -11.36 -9.93 -12.28
CA LYS A 384 -10.92 -8.56 -11.99
C LYS A 384 -10.63 -8.36 -10.50
N GLN A 385 -11.50 -8.88 -9.64
CA GLN A 385 -11.31 -8.81 -8.19
C GLN A 385 -10.02 -9.54 -7.78
N ILE A 386 -9.83 -10.79 -8.21
CA ILE A 386 -8.64 -11.60 -7.94
C ILE A 386 -7.37 -10.90 -8.42
N VAL A 387 -7.34 -10.48 -9.69
CA VAL A 387 -6.18 -9.81 -10.29
C VAL A 387 -5.88 -8.50 -9.59
N SER A 388 -6.89 -7.70 -9.21
CA SER A 388 -6.70 -6.45 -8.47
C SER A 388 -6.07 -6.69 -7.10
N ILE A 389 -6.59 -7.65 -6.32
CA ILE A 389 -6.08 -8.01 -5.00
C ILE A 389 -4.60 -8.45 -5.10
N PHE A 390 -4.31 -9.43 -5.95
CA PHE A 390 -2.95 -9.97 -6.05
C PHE A 390 -1.96 -9.02 -6.72
N SER A 391 -2.42 -8.14 -7.62
CA SER A 391 -1.55 -7.08 -8.15
C SER A 391 -1.04 -6.16 -7.05
N GLN A 392 -1.89 -5.86 -6.06
CA GLN A 392 -1.49 -5.02 -4.94
C GLN A 392 -0.55 -5.74 -3.99
N LEU A 393 -0.79 -7.03 -3.72
CA LEU A 393 0.04 -7.80 -2.81
C LEU A 393 1.42 -8.12 -3.39
N TYR A 394 1.51 -8.36 -4.69
CA TYR A 394 2.77 -8.79 -5.31
C TYR A 394 3.50 -7.70 -6.09
N LEU A 395 2.78 -6.86 -6.88
CA LEU A 395 3.46 -5.86 -7.72
C LEU A 395 3.91 -4.59 -6.96
N GLU A 396 3.75 -4.58 -5.64
CA GLU A 396 4.33 -3.59 -4.71
C GLU A 396 5.17 -4.31 -3.64
N PRO A 397 6.32 -4.93 -4.01
CA PRO A 397 7.04 -5.88 -3.16
C PRO A 397 7.60 -5.32 -1.85
N ASP A 398 7.77 -4.01 -1.74
CA ASP A 398 8.34 -3.36 -0.54
C ASP A 398 7.26 -3.01 0.51
N LYS A 399 5.97 -3.24 0.20
CA LYS A 399 4.86 -2.90 1.09
C LYS A 399 4.38 -4.10 1.88
N LYS A 400 3.92 -3.82 3.11
CA LYS A 400 3.20 -4.76 3.97
C LYS A 400 1.84 -4.19 4.33
N TYR A 401 0.88 -5.06 4.58
CA TYR A 401 -0.53 -4.70 4.63
C TYR A 401 -1.23 -5.23 5.87
N VAL A 402 -2.07 -4.39 6.45
CA VAL A 402 -3.19 -4.77 7.31
C VAL A 402 -4.43 -4.84 6.41
N ILE A 403 -5.07 -5.99 6.36
CA ILE A 403 -6.17 -6.27 5.43
C ILE A 403 -7.49 -6.36 6.20
N LEU A 404 -8.45 -5.58 5.78
CA LEU A 404 -9.83 -5.60 6.27
C LEU A 404 -10.75 -5.94 5.10
N PHE A 405 -11.48 -7.06 5.17
CA PHE A 405 -12.23 -7.56 4.04
C PHE A 405 -13.69 -7.81 4.41
N ASP A 406 -14.60 -7.11 3.74
CA ASP A 406 -16.06 -7.28 3.91
C ASP A 406 -16.62 -8.15 2.77
N GLU A 407 -17.18 -9.30 3.13
CA GLU A 407 -17.79 -10.29 2.23
C GLU A 407 -16.88 -10.70 1.05
N PRO A 408 -15.73 -11.34 1.33
CA PRO A 408 -14.78 -11.77 0.29
C PRO A 408 -15.36 -12.76 -0.72
N GLU A 409 -16.45 -13.43 -0.39
CA GLU A 409 -17.16 -14.41 -1.23
C GLU A 409 -17.86 -13.81 -2.44
N LEU A 410 -18.16 -12.53 -2.44
CA LEU A 410 -18.96 -11.92 -3.50
C LEU A 410 -18.27 -12.04 -4.86
N SER A 411 -19.04 -12.44 -5.87
CA SER A 411 -18.60 -12.67 -7.26
C SER A 411 -17.56 -13.78 -7.45
N LEU A 412 -17.28 -14.61 -6.42
CA LEU A 412 -16.32 -15.69 -6.48
C LEU A 412 -17.01 -17.05 -6.48
N SER A 413 -16.45 -18.00 -7.24
CA SER A 413 -16.84 -19.42 -7.17
C SER A 413 -16.47 -20.01 -5.81
N ILE A 414 -17.13 -21.10 -5.41
CA ILE A 414 -16.87 -21.79 -4.13
C ILE A 414 -15.38 -22.14 -3.99
N TYR A 415 -14.78 -22.69 -5.02
CA TYR A 415 -13.35 -23.06 -5.02
C TYR A 415 -12.44 -21.82 -4.78
N TRP A 416 -12.78 -20.68 -5.35
CA TRP A 416 -12.03 -19.45 -5.14
C TRP A 416 -12.22 -18.88 -3.73
N GLN A 417 -13.43 -19.03 -3.15
CA GLN A 417 -13.70 -18.59 -1.77
C GLN A 417 -12.82 -19.33 -0.77
N GLU A 418 -12.67 -20.66 -0.92
CA GLU A 418 -11.85 -21.48 -0.01
C GLU A 418 -10.36 -21.11 -0.09
N LYS A 419 -9.90 -20.68 -1.25
CA LYS A 419 -8.49 -20.44 -1.54
C LYS A 419 -8.03 -19.01 -1.29
N LEU A 420 -8.93 -18.01 -1.38
CA LEU A 420 -8.57 -16.60 -1.43
C LEU A 420 -7.81 -16.11 -0.19
N LEU A 421 -8.36 -16.31 1.02
CA LEU A 421 -7.73 -15.82 2.24
C LEU A 421 -6.39 -16.51 2.52
N PRO A 422 -6.23 -17.85 2.36
CA PRO A 422 -4.94 -18.51 2.40
C PRO A 422 -3.91 -17.90 1.45
N ASP A 423 -4.23 -17.74 0.18
CA ASP A 423 -3.31 -17.20 -0.81
C ASP A 423 -2.92 -15.74 -0.51
N MET A 424 -3.87 -14.92 -0.02
CA MET A 424 -3.57 -13.54 0.39
C MET A 424 -2.60 -13.51 1.57
N PHE A 425 -2.79 -14.35 2.58
CA PHE A 425 -1.93 -14.39 3.75
C PHE A 425 -0.55 -14.99 3.43
N ASN A 426 -0.53 -16.06 2.64
CA ASN A 426 0.68 -16.76 2.20
C ASN A 426 1.52 -15.93 1.21
N SER A 427 1.00 -14.79 0.71
CA SER A 427 1.82 -13.83 -0.04
C SER A 427 3.03 -13.31 0.77
N GLY A 428 3.03 -13.46 2.10
CA GLY A 428 4.04 -12.91 3.01
C GLY A 428 3.97 -11.37 3.16
N ARG A 429 2.96 -10.74 2.55
CA ARG A 429 2.73 -9.28 2.60
C ARG A 429 1.68 -8.89 3.63
N CYS A 430 0.82 -9.81 4.02
CA CYS A 430 -0.21 -9.60 5.03
C CYS A 430 0.38 -9.75 6.44
N VAL A 431 0.28 -8.71 7.27
CA VAL A 431 0.72 -8.73 8.68
C VAL A 431 -0.44 -9.01 9.63
N PHE A 432 -1.65 -8.62 9.22
CA PHE A 432 -2.89 -8.86 9.95
C PHE A 432 -4.07 -8.85 8.97
N MET A 433 -5.01 -9.76 9.16
CA MET A 433 -6.23 -9.86 8.36
C MET A 433 -7.46 -10.02 9.25
N LEU A 434 -8.45 -9.18 9.01
CA LEU A 434 -9.79 -9.32 9.57
C LEU A 434 -10.78 -9.42 8.40
N ALA A 435 -11.41 -10.58 8.24
CA ALA A 435 -12.46 -10.80 7.26
C ALA A 435 -13.83 -10.94 7.94
N VAL A 436 -14.85 -10.46 7.27
CA VAL A 436 -16.26 -10.60 7.69
C VAL A 436 -17.00 -11.33 6.58
N THR A 437 -17.68 -12.42 6.88
CA THR A 437 -18.31 -13.26 5.87
C THR A 437 -19.62 -13.89 6.35
N HIS A 438 -20.45 -14.26 5.38
CA HIS A 438 -21.62 -15.11 5.54
C HIS A 438 -21.40 -16.51 4.93
N SER A 439 -20.36 -16.69 4.12
CA SER A 439 -20.11 -17.93 3.41
C SER A 439 -19.24 -18.87 4.25
N PRO A 440 -19.70 -20.10 4.53
CA PRO A 440 -18.87 -21.09 5.21
C PRO A 440 -17.66 -21.51 4.38
N PHE A 441 -17.68 -21.30 3.07
CA PHE A 441 -16.59 -21.67 2.18
C PHE A 441 -15.36 -20.79 2.33
N VAL A 442 -15.51 -19.53 2.77
CA VAL A 442 -14.39 -18.61 3.00
C VAL A 442 -13.41 -19.12 4.06
N PHE A 443 -13.90 -19.89 5.02
CA PHE A 443 -13.10 -20.46 6.12
C PHE A 443 -13.08 -21.99 6.15
N ASN A 444 -13.55 -22.66 5.09
CA ASN A 444 -13.41 -24.10 4.92
C ASN A 444 -11.99 -24.49 4.47
N ASN A 445 -11.01 -24.01 5.23
CA ASN A 445 -9.58 -24.17 4.97
C ASN A 445 -8.81 -24.13 6.31
N GLU A 446 -7.51 -23.85 6.28
CA GLU A 446 -6.64 -23.76 7.46
C GLU A 446 -7.09 -22.71 8.50
N TYR A 447 -7.92 -21.71 8.13
CA TYR A 447 -8.44 -20.69 9.03
C TYR A 447 -9.80 -21.04 9.65
N LYS A 448 -10.23 -22.30 9.60
CA LYS A 448 -11.49 -22.73 10.22
C LYS A 448 -11.56 -22.42 11.71
N THR A 449 -10.46 -22.55 12.42
CA THR A 449 -10.35 -22.25 13.87
C THR A 449 -10.31 -20.75 14.17
N SER A 450 -9.92 -19.93 13.20
CA SER A 450 -9.89 -18.46 13.33
C SER A 450 -11.26 -17.83 13.03
N ALA A 451 -12.25 -18.64 12.62
CA ALA A 451 -13.60 -18.19 12.32
C ALA A 451 -14.47 -18.25 13.59
N VAL A 452 -14.98 -17.10 14.02
CA VAL A 452 -15.70 -16.93 15.28
C VAL A 452 -17.00 -16.16 15.05
N GLY A 453 -18.06 -16.58 15.74
CA GLY A 453 -19.33 -15.88 15.69
C GLY A 453 -19.27 -14.51 16.33
N LEU A 454 -19.77 -13.47 15.65
CA LEU A 454 -19.77 -12.11 16.21
C LEU A 454 -20.53 -12.01 17.52
N LYS A 455 -21.50 -12.90 17.76
CA LYS A 455 -22.25 -12.96 19.02
C LYS A 455 -21.36 -13.20 20.26
N GLU A 456 -20.24 -13.91 20.10
CA GLU A 456 -19.31 -14.21 21.19
C GLU A 456 -18.56 -12.97 21.71
N PHE A 457 -18.56 -11.89 20.93
CA PHE A 457 -17.89 -10.63 21.29
C PHE A 457 -18.84 -9.55 21.81
N ILE A 458 -20.14 -9.86 21.96
CA ILE A 458 -21.13 -8.93 22.53
C ILE A 458 -21.06 -9.03 24.05
N LYS A 459 -20.77 -7.93 24.73
CA LYS A 459 -20.71 -7.88 26.22
C LYS A 459 -22.04 -7.58 26.90
N ASN A 460 -22.94 -6.83 26.27
CA ASN A 460 -24.26 -6.46 26.81
C ASN A 460 -25.31 -6.60 25.70
N GLY A 461 -26.20 -7.55 25.83
CA GLY A 461 -27.33 -7.71 24.92
C GLY A 461 -27.98 -9.08 25.11
N GLU A 462 -28.97 -9.14 26.00
CA GLU A 462 -30.05 -10.11 25.83
C GLU A 462 -30.89 -9.83 24.59
#